data_fed4a777225731c4f203ec1fed0b39f7
#
_entry.id   fed4a777225731c4f203ec1fed0b39f7
#
_cell.length_a   1.000
_cell.length_b   1.000
_cell.length_c   1.000
_cell.angle_alpha   90.00
_cell.angle_beta   90.00
_cell.angle_gamma   90.00
#
_symmetry.space_group_name_H-M   'P 1'
#
loop_
_entity.id
_entity.type
_entity.pdbx_description
1 polymer ?
#
loop_
_entity_poly.entity_id
_entity_poly.type
_entity_poly.pdbx_seq_one_letter_code
_entity_poly.pdbx_strand_id
1 'polypeptide(L)'
;FYDGNQWPDGLPGFTETVREYMATLTSLGKSMLPLWARALDLEPGFFDPYFENNYTYFRMAHYPPVPDLGENEFGLGPHADTGFMTFLPQADVDGLEILDVDGEWFRPPQMHDAILVNTGQFLERWSNDRFRATPHRVIPPKEVDRYSIALFVNSAFEPVCECLPTCTGPDNPPKYPTQSYYDFYLWYMQNTYPHYGGFEEELADQDKSDITH
;
A
#
# COMPACT_ATOMS: atom_id res chain seq x y z
N PHE A 1 5.57 15.07 2.36
CA PHE A 1 6.36 13.88 2.04
C PHE A 1 6.88 13.85 0.61
N TYR A 2 6.19 14.41 -0.34
CA TYR A 2 6.62 14.43 -1.74
C TYR A 2 6.41 15.81 -2.31
N ASP A 3 7.45 16.37 -2.91
CA ASP A 3 7.28 17.42 -3.90
C ASP A 3 6.38 16.88 -5.02
N GLY A 4 5.64 17.72 -5.70
CA GLY A 4 4.72 17.28 -6.75
C GLY A 4 5.38 16.34 -7.76
N ASN A 5 4.58 15.50 -8.43
CA ASN A 5 5.08 14.54 -9.41
C ASN A 5 5.95 15.23 -10.47
N GLN A 6 7.14 14.69 -10.67
CA GLN A 6 8.03 15.08 -11.76
C GLN A 6 7.71 14.22 -12.98
N TRP A 7 7.20 14.84 -14.03
CA TRP A 7 6.81 14.13 -15.26
C TRP A 7 7.93 14.17 -16.29
N PRO A 8 8.18 13.06 -17.02
CA PRO A 8 9.23 13.03 -18.03
C PRO A 8 8.88 13.93 -19.21
N ASP A 9 9.86 14.69 -19.66
CA ASP A 9 9.77 15.47 -20.90
C ASP A 9 9.86 14.56 -22.14
N GLY A 10 9.22 14.96 -23.23
CA GLY A 10 9.36 14.28 -24.50
C GLY A 10 8.57 12.97 -24.66
N LEU A 11 7.64 12.66 -23.74
CA LEU A 11 6.70 11.54 -23.84
C LEU A 11 5.26 12.04 -23.95
N PRO A 12 4.80 12.43 -25.16
CA PRO A 12 3.44 12.92 -25.37
C PRO A 12 2.38 11.90 -24.92
N GLY A 13 1.39 12.34 -24.15
CA GLY A 13 0.30 11.49 -23.66
C GLY A 13 0.62 10.66 -22.42
N PHE A 14 1.89 10.57 -21.99
CA PHE A 14 2.27 9.76 -20.82
C PHE A 14 1.59 10.23 -19.53
N THR A 15 1.68 11.52 -19.24
CA THR A 15 1.10 12.10 -18.01
C THR A 15 -0.41 11.93 -17.98
N GLU A 16 -1.08 12.19 -19.10
CA GLU A 16 -2.53 12.07 -19.25
C GLU A 16 -2.97 10.61 -19.04
N THR A 17 -2.30 9.67 -19.67
CA THR A 17 -2.61 8.24 -19.54
C THR A 17 -2.44 7.75 -18.11
N VAL A 18 -1.34 8.13 -17.45
CA VAL A 18 -1.11 7.75 -16.04
C VAL A 18 -2.18 8.35 -15.12
N ARG A 19 -2.52 9.62 -15.31
CA ARG A 19 -3.57 10.28 -14.51
C ARG A 19 -4.95 9.65 -14.71
N GLU A 20 -5.31 9.34 -15.94
CA GLU A 20 -6.58 8.67 -16.27
C GLU A 20 -6.63 7.27 -15.62
N TYR A 21 -5.54 6.52 -15.72
CA TYR A 21 -5.41 5.20 -15.11
C TYR A 21 -5.56 5.28 -13.57
N MET A 22 -4.84 6.18 -12.92
CA MET A 22 -4.95 6.40 -11.48
C MET A 22 -6.36 6.80 -11.06
N ALA A 23 -7.01 7.71 -11.79
CA ALA A 23 -8.37 8.15 -11.50
C ALA A 23 -9.38 7.00 -11.64
N THR A 24 -9.24 6.18 -12.68
CA THR A 24 -10.11 5.02 -12.94
C THR A 24 -10.00 3.99 -11.81
N LEU A 25 -8.80 3.58 -11.44
CA LEU A 25 -8.61 2.61 -10.36
C LEU A 25 -8.94 3.19 -8.98
N THR A 26 -8.72 4.48 -8.74
CA THR A 26 -9.17 5.13 -7.50
C THR A 26 -10.69 5.11 -7.39
N SER A 27 -11.40 5.39 -8.48
CA SER A 27 -12.86 5.30 -8.54
C SER A 27 -13.34 3.87 -8.30
N LEU A 28 -12.70 2.87 -8.90
CA LEU A 28 -12.97 1.46 -8.63
C LEU A 28 -12.76 1.14 -7.16
N GLY A 29 -11.65 1.57 -6.56
CA GLY A 29 -11.37 1.38 -5.14
C GLY A 29 -12.46 1.96 -4.24
N LYS A 30 -12.88 3.20 -4.50
CA LYS A 30 -13.99 3.82 -3.76
C LYS A 30 -15.30 3.04 -3.92
N SER A 31 -15.59 2.51 -5.10
CA SER A 31 -16.80 1.70 -5.33
C SER A 31 -16.80 0.37 -4.57
N MET A 32 -15.62 -0.11 -4.14
CA MET A 32 -15.47 -1.32 -3.33
C MET A 32 -15.64 -1.07 -1.82
N LEU A 33 -15.59 0.19 -1.35
CA LEU A 33 -15.71 0.50 0.08
C LEU A 33 -16.95 -0.10 0.76
N PRO A 34 -18.15 -0.10 0.13
CA PRO A 34 -19.31 -0.77 0.68
C PRO A 34 -19.15 -2.29 0.85
N LEU A 35 -18.33 -2.93 0.00
CA LEU A 35 -18.05 -4.37 0.09
C LEU A 35 -17.13 -4.66 1.28
N TRP A 36 -16.10 -3.83 1.48
CA TRP A 36 -15.24 -3.89 2.67
C TRP A 36 -16.03 -3.66 3.95
N ALA A 37 -16.92 -2.65 3.97
CA ALA A 37 -17.79 -2.41 5.11
C ALA A 37 -18.65 -3.64 5.45
N ARG A 38 -19.32 -4.23 4.46
CA ARG A 38 -20.11 -5.44 4.66
C ARG A 38 -19.28 -6.64 5.13
N ALA A 39 -18.07 -6.84 4.59
CA ALA A 39 -17.18 -7.92 5.02
C ALA A 39 -16.71 -7.76 6.47
N LEU A 40 -16.81 -6.54 7.02
CA LEU A 40 -16.48 -6.18 8.39
C LEU A 40 -17.71 -5.97 9.30
N ASP A 41 -18.91 -6.36 8.82
CA ASP A 41 -20.18 -6.19 9.53
C ASP A 41 -20.50 -4.73 9.90
N LEU A 42 -20.12 -3.80 9.02
CA LEU A 42 -20.36 -2.36 9.13
C LEU A 42 -21.41 -1.88 8.14
N GLU A 43 -21.96 -0.70 8.38
CA GLU A 43 -22.85 -0.03 7.43
C GLU A 43 -22.10 0.31 6.12
N PRO A 44 -22.76 0.21 4.96
CA PRO A 44 -22.07 0.36 3.65
C PRO A 44 -21.30 1.67 3.46
N GLY A 45 -21.76 2.78 4.06
CA GLY A 45 -21.11 4.09 3.98
C GLY A 45 -20.08 4.37 5.08
N PHE A 46 -19.72 3.37 5.89
CA PHE A 46 -18.83 3.57 7.04
C PHE A 46 -17.48 4.19 6.64
N PHE A 47 -16.91 3.76 5.53
CA PHE A 47 -15.60 4.23 5.08
C PHE A 47 -15.64 5.55 4.31
N ASP A 48 -16.80 6.03 3.88
CA ASP A 48 -16.90 7.22 3.00
C ASP A 48 -16.20 8.46 3.57
N PRO A 49 -16.37 8.84 4.85
CA PRO A 49 -15.70 10.01 5.43
C PRO A 49 -14.16 9.88 5.42
N TYR A 50 -13.65 8.67 5.53
CA TYR A 50 -12.22 8.40 5.56
C TYR A 50 -11.58 8.43 4.16
N PHE A 51 -12.39 8.31 3.11
CA PHE A 51 -11.93 8.27 1.73
C PHE A 51 -12.37 9.49 0.90
N GLU A 52 -12.95 10.52 1.50
CA GLU A 52 -13.35 11.75 0.78
C GLU A 52 -12.14 12.40 0.10
N ASN A 53 -11.06 12.65 0.84
CA ASN A 53 -9.77 13.17 0.35
C ASN A 53 -8.68 12.08 0.44
N ASN A 54 -8.98 10.92 -0.08
CA ASN A 54 -8.12 9.76 0.04
C ASN A 54 -6.74 9.95 -0.60
N TYR A 55 -5.73 9.31 -0.02
CA TYR A 55 -4.38 9.26 -0.57
C TYR A 55 -4.22 8.08 -1.52
N THR A 56 -3.64 8.32 -2.68
CA THR A 56 -3.23 7.26 -3.61
C THR A 56 -1.75 7.38 -3.94
N TYR A 57 -1.10 6.23 -4.01
CA TYR A 57 0.27 6.11 -4.46
C TYR A 57 0.33 5.17 -5.66
N PHE A 58 1.04 5.59 -6.71
CA PHE A 58 1.18 4.83 -7.94
C PHE A 58 2.64 4.44 -8.17
N ARG A 59 2.87 3.17 -8.46
CA ARG A 59 4.22 2.65 -8.69
C ARG A 59 4.28 1.87 -10.00
N MET A 60 5.17 2.28 -10.88
CA MET A 60 5.59 1.51 -12.04
C MET A 60 6.97 0.92 -11.73
N ALA A 61 7.09 -0.38 -11.85
CA ALA A 61 8.33 -1.10 -11.57
C ALA A 61 8.79 -1.88 -12.81
N HIS A 62 10.07 -1.77 -13.12
CA HIS A 62 10.75 -2.55 -14.12
C HIS A 62 11.71 -3.53 -13.43
N TYR A 63 11.59 -4.79 -13.77
CA TYR A 63 12.46 -5.87 -13.31
C TYR A 63 13.19 -6.43 -14.52
N PRO A 64 14.47 -6.06 -14.71
CA PRO A 64 15.28 -6.61 -15.78
C PRO A 64 15.54 -8.11 -15.57
N PRO A 65 15.91 -8.85 -16.62
CA PRO A 65 16.24 -10.26 -16.51
C PRO A 65 17.48 -10.48 -15.64
N VAL A 66 17.40 -11.49 -14.76
CA VAL A 66 18.50 -11.95 -13.91
C VAL A 66 18.70 -13.45 -14.14
N PRO A 67 19.59 -13.85 -15.09
CA PRO A 67 19.79 -15.26 -15.45
C PRO A 67 20.25 -16.14 -14.28
N ASP A 68 21.19 -15.62 -13.47
CA ASP A 68 21.86 -16.33 -12.38
C ASP A 68 21.44 -15.71 -11.03
N LEU A 69 20.15 -15.84 -10.70
CA LEU A 69 19.60 -15.36 -9.42
C LEU A 69 20.14 -16.22 -8.27
N GLY A 70 20.80 -15.57 -7.30
CA GLY A 70 21.30 -16.20 -6.10
C GLY A 70 20.19 -16.60 -5.14
N GLU A 71 20.52 -17.47 -4.18
CA GLU A 71 19.62 -17.80 -3.08
C GLU A 71 19.37 -16.54 -2.22
N ASN A 72 18.10 -16.25 -1.91
CA ASN A 72 17.66 -15.05 -1.20
C ASN A 72 17.88 -13.70 -1.93
N GLU A 73 18.05 -13.73 -3.23
CA GLU A 73 17.98 -12.53 -4.08
C GLU A 73 16.58 -12.37 -4.67
N PHE A 74 16.11 -11.13 -4.70
CA PHE A 74 14.73 -10.80 -5.11
C PHE A 74 14.72 -9.55 -5.99
N GLY A 75 13.78 -9.48 -6.91
CA GLY A 75 13.45 -8.21 -7.57
C GLY A 75 12.79 -7.22 -6.61
N LEU A 76 11.99 -7.76 -5.67
CA LEU A 76 11.47 -7.07 -4.51
C LEU A 76 11.35 -8.07 -3.36
N GLY A 77 12.02 -7.82 -2.25
CA GLY A 77 12.05 -8.71 -1.10
C GLY A 77 10.67 -8.90 -0.45
N PRO A 78 10.51 -9.96 0.39
CA PRO A 78 9.28 -10.18 1.13
C PRO A 78 8.84 -8.96 1.93
N HIS A 79 7.62 -8.50 1.71
CA HIS A 79 7.00 -7.36 2.41
C HIS A 79 5.48 -7.46 2.38
N ALA A 80 4.81 -6.68 3.20
CA ALA A 80 3.39 -6.43 3.11
C ALA A 80 3.16 -4.93 2.85
N ASP A 81 2.15 -4.60 2.04
CA ASP A 81 1.80 -3.22 1.75
C ASP A 81 1.35 -2.47 3.00
N THR A 82 1.65 -1.17 3.08
CA THR A 82 1.34 -0.37 4.28
C THR A 82 -0.10 0.14 4.33
N GLY A 83 -0.77 0.20 3.18
CA GLY A 83 -2.03 0.92 3.03
C GLY A 83 -3.29 0.16 3.40
N PHE A 84 -4.41 0.59 2.80
CA PHE A 84 -5.70 -0.05 2.93
C PHE A 84 -5.88 -1.18 1.92
N MET A 85 -5.73 -0.88 0.62
CA MET A 85 -5.82 -1.86 -0.47
C MET A 85 -4.89 -1.51 -1.62
N THR A 86 -4.40 -2.53 -2.31
CA THR A 86 -3.55 -2.40 -3.48
C THR A 86 -4.23 -3.06 -4.68
N PHE A 87 -4.25 -2.35 -5.81
CA PHE A 87 -4.68 -2.85 -7.10
C PHE A 87 -3.45 -3.19 -7.94
N LEU A 88 -3.33 -4.44 -8.31
CA LEU A 88 -2.23 -4.94 -9.11
C LEU A 88 -2.77 -5.69 -10.33
N PRO A 89 -2.93 -5.02 -11.48
CA PRO A 89 -3.14 -5.72 -12.75
C PRO A 89 -2.01 -6.70 -12.98
N GLN A 90 -2.35 -7.88 -13.45
CA GLN A 90 -1.34 -8.92 -13.67
C GLN A 90 -0.40 -8.51 -14.81
N ALA A 91 0.90 -8.69 -14.57
CA ALA A 91 1.92 -8.51 -15.59
C ALA A 91 1.89 -9.70 -16.57
N ASP A 92 2.28 -9.46 -17.82
CA ASP A 92 2.38 -10.51 -18.84
C ASP A 92 3.45 -11.56 -18.52
N VAL A 93 4.40 -11.20 -17.65
CA VAL A 93 5.51 -12.05 -17.20
C VAL A 93 5.36 -12.37 -15.73
N ASP A 94 5.46 -13.64 -15.37
CA ASP A 94 5.43 -14.12 -13.99
C ASP A 94 6.53 -13.51 -13.11
N GLY A 95 6.31 -13.55 -11.80
CA GLY A 95 7.32 -13.08 -10.84
C GLY A 95 6.75 -12.76 -9.46
N LEU A 96 5.45 -12.49 -9.35
CA LEU A 96 4.80 -12.30 -8.05
C LEU A 96 4.66 -13.63 -7.34
N GLU A 97 5.08 -13.66 -6.08
CA GLU A 97 4.81 -14.77 -5.15
C GLU A 97 4.15 -14.21 -3.89
N ILE A 98 3.17 -14.94 -3.39
CA ILE A 98 2.34 -14.60 -2.23
C ILE A 98 2.54 -15.67 -1.17
N LEU A 99 2.65 -15.26 0.09
CA LEU A 99 2.74 -16.17 1.24
C LEU A 99 1.33 -16.52 1.70
N ASP A 100 0.99 -17.80 1.70
CA ASP A 100 -0.29 -18.26 2.20
C ASP A 100 -0.34 -18.36 3.73
N VAL A 101 -1.48 -18.81 4.26
CA VAL A 101 -1.70 -18.95 5.71
C VAL A 101 -0.90 -20.11 6.33
N ASP A 102 -0.46 -21.06 5.50
CA ASP A 102 0.33 -22.21 5.91
C ASP A 102 1.84 -21.91 5.87
N GLY A 103 2.21 -20.71 5.39
CA GLY A 103 3.59 -20.26 5.29
C GLY A 103 4.29 -20.66 3.99
N GLU A 104 3.54 -21.09 2.98
CA GLU A 104 4.06 -21.50 1.69
C GLU A 104 3.95 -20.37 0.64
N TRP A 105 5.02 -20.20 -0.13
CA TRP A 105 5.04 -19.24 -1.23
C TRP A 105 4.41 -19.84 -2.49
N PHE A 106 3.40 -19.18 -3.04
CA PHE A 106 2.77 -19.60 -4.28
C PHE A 106 2.67 -18.46 -5.28
N ARG A 107 2.58 -18.79 -6.56
CA ARG A 107 2.30 -17.84 -7.64
C ARG A 107 0.79 -17.79 -7.89
N PRO A 108 0.18 -16.59 -7.87
CA PRO A 108 -1.22 -16.49 -8.24
C PRO A 108 -1.41 -16.93 -9.71
N PRO A 109 -2.54 -17.59 -10.03
CA PRO A 109 -2.80 -18.00 -11.40
C PRO A 109 -2.88 -16.79 -12.33
N GLN A 110 -2.33 -16.92 -13.55
CA GLN A 110 -2.45 -15.88 -14.57
C GLN A 110 -3.91 -15.78 -15.02
N MET A 111 -4.49 -14.61 -14.86
CA MET A 111 -5.87 -14.31 -15.28
C MET A 111 -5.85 -13.03 -16.10
N HIS A 112 -5.88 -13.18 -17.42
CA HIS A 112 -6.04 -12.03 -18.30
C HIS A 112 -7.34 -11.30 -17.94
N ASP A 113 -7.37 -10.01 -18.07
CA ASP A 113 -8.52 -9.16 -17.73
C ASP A 113 -8.93 -9.14 -16.24
N ALA A 114 -8.02 -9.56 -15.34
CA ALA A 114 -8.22 -9.48 -13.89
C ALA A 114 -7.23 -8.54 -13.21
N ILE A 115 -7.68 -7.97 -12.11
CA ILE A 115 -6.83 -7.17 -11.21
C ILE A 115 -6.76 -7.92 -9.88
N LEU A 116 -5.54 -8.23 -9.43
CA LEU A 116 -5.33 -8.74 -8.09
C LEU A 116 -5.53 -7.59 -7.10
N VAL A 117 -6.31 -7.83 -6.05
CA VAL A 117 -6.51 -6.87 -4.97
C VAL A 117 -6.06 -7.51 -3.67
N ASN A 118 -5.13 -6.87 -2.99
CA ASN A 118 -4.68 -7.28 -1.65
C ASN A 118 -4.88 -6.18 -0.61
N THR A 119 -4.98 -6.58 0.63
CA THR A 119 -5.06 -5.72 1.81
C THR A 119 -3.68 -5.34 2.30
N GLY A 120 -3.58 -4.16 2.92
CA GLY A 120 -2.35 -3.68 3.54
C GLY A 120 -2.46 -3.57 5.06
N GLN A 121 -1.33 -3.24 5.69
CA GLN A 121 -1.14 -3.21 7.15
C GLN A 121 -2.08 -2.23 7.87
N PHE A 122 -2.49 -1.14 7.21
CA PHE A 122 -3.41 -0.19 7.84
C PHE A 122 -4.82 -0.80 7.98
N LEU A 123 -5.31 -1.53 6.97
CA LEU A 123 -6.58 -2.26 7.10
C LEU A 123 -6.46 -3.42 8.10
N GLU A 124 -5.32 -4.13 8.15
CA GLU A 124 -5.07 -5.15 9.17
C GLU A 124 -5.21 -4.58 10.57
N ARG A 125 -4.55 -3.46 10.86
CA ARG A 125 -4.62 -2.76 12.15
C ARG A 125 -6.03 -2.26 12.44
N TRP A 126 -6.67 -1.64 11.47
CA TRP A 126 -8.02 -1.09 11.61
C TRP A 126 -9.06 -2.20 11.87
N SER A 127 -8.92 -3.34 11.18
CA SER A 127 -9.78 -4.51 11.37
C SER A 127 -9.35 -5.44 12.51
N ASN A 128 -8.40 -5.04 13.35
CA ASN A 128 -7.89 -5.82 14.48
C ASN A 128 -7.49 -7.27 14.09
N ASP A 129 -6.76 -7.41 12.96
CA ASP A 129 -6.30 -8.64 12.29
C ASP A 129 -7.41 -9.49 11.63
N ARG A 130 -8.64 -8.99 11.50
CA ARG A 130 -9.69 -9.71 10.77
C ARG A 130 -9.36 -9.83 9.27
N PHE A 131 -8.75 -8.79 8.70
CA PHE A 131 -8.05 -8.84 7.42
C PHE A 131 -6.55 -8.76 7.67
N ARG A 132 -5.79 -9.67 7.06
CA ARG A 132 -4.33 -9.69 7.19
C ARG A 132 -3.69 -8.99 6.00
N ALA A 133 -2.65 -8.21 6.26
CA ALA A 133 -1.77 -7.74 5.22
C ALA A 133 -0.95 -8.93 4.70
N THR A 134 -1.17 -9.28 3.43
CA THR A 134 -0.60 -10.49 2.86
C THR A 134 0.85 -10.26 2.43
N PRO A 135 1.83 -10.98 3.00
CA PRO A 135 3.22 -10.89 2.55
C PRO A 135 3.36 -11.36 1.11
N HIS A 136 4.12 -10.63 0.33
CA HIS A 136 4.41 -10.97 -1.06
C HIS A 136 5.82 -10.53 -1.45
N ARG A 137 6.34 -11.10 -2.52
CA ARG A 137 7.68 -10.82 -3.05
C ARG A 137 7.70 -10.91 -4.57
N VAL A 138 8.75 -10.44 -5.19
CA VAL A 138 8.95 -10.57 -6.64
C VAL A 138 10.25 -11.30 -6.92
N ILE A 139 10.13 -12.39 -7.66
CA ILE A 139 11.25 -13.09 -8.27
C ILE A 139 11.46 -12.48 -9.67
N PRO A 140 12.63 -11.92 -9.98
CA PRO A 140 12.87 -11.35 -11.30
C PRO A 140 12.88 -12.45 -12.36
N PRO A 141 12.46 -12.17 -13.60
CA PRO A 141 12.51 -13.15 -14.68
C PRO A 141 13.96 -13.42 -15.08
N LYS A 142 14.21 -14.57 -15.71
CA LYS A 142 15.56 -14.97 -16.14
C LYS A 142 15.96 -14.43 -17.50
N GLU A 143 15.03 -14.25 -18.42
CA GLU A 143 15.33 -14.05 -19.83
C GLU A 143 14.70 -12.79 -20.45
N VAL A 144 13.65 -12.27 -19.84
CA VAL A 144 12.83 -11.18 -20.39
C VAL A 144 12.61 -10.06 -19.37
N ASP A 145 12.30 -8.88 -19.82
CA ASP A 145 11.91 -7.78 -18.94
C ASP A 145 10.49 -8.01 -18.37
N ARG A 146 10.30 -7.69 -17.10
CA ARG A 146 8.99 -7.69 -16.45
C ARG A 146 8.64 -6.28 -16.01
N TYR A 147 7.44 -5.85 -16.34
CA TYR A 147 6.87 -4.58 -15.87
C TYR A 147 5.69 -4.84 -14.94
N SER A 148 5.57 -4.06 -13.90
CA SER A 148 4.49 -4.18 -12.92
C SER A 148 3.99 -2.80 -12.56
N ILE A 149 2.66 -2.66 -12.48
CA ILE A 149 2.00 -1.38 -12.24
C ILE A 149 1.06 -1.57 -11.06
N ALA A 150 1.32 -0.91 -9.95
CA ALA A 150 0.52 -1.00 -8.74
C ALA A 150 -0.08 0.34 -8.36
N LEU A 151 -1.35 0.36 -7.96
CA LEU A 151 -2.01 1.50 -7.34
C LEU A 151 -2.40 1.16 -5.91
N PHE A 152 -1.89 1.94 -4.98
CA PHE A 152 -2.21 1.85 -3.56
C PHE A 152 -3.30 2.87 -3.24
N VAL A 153 -4.46 2.40 -2.78
CA VAL A 153 -5.61 3.23 -2.42
C VAL A 153 -5.78 3.22 -0.92
N ASN A 154 -5.59 4.37 -0.29
CA ASN A 154 -5.55 4.54 1.15
C ASN A 154 -6.62 5.52 1.61
N SER A 155 -6.91 5.55 2.91
CA SER A 155 -7.70 6.61 3.51
C SER A 155 -7.01 7.98 3.37
N ALA A 156 -7.71 9.06 3.68
CA ALA A 156 -7.07 10.34 3.94
C ALA A 156 -6.07 10.22 5.09
N PHE A 157 -5.11 11.14 5.16
CA PHE A 157 -4.06 11.12 6.18
C PHE A 157 -4.56 11.51 7.56
N GLU A 158 -5.48 12.46 7.65
CA GLU A 158 -5.85 13.15 8.88
C GLU A 158 -6.86 12.40 9.77
N PRO A 159 -7.84 11.65 9.23
CA PRO A 159 -8.82 10.99 10.08
C PRO A 159 -8.18 10.00 11.04
N VAL A 160 -8.51 10.12 12.31
CA VAL A 160 -8.05 9.20 13.35
C VAL A 160 -8.91 7.95 13.31
N CYS A 161 -8.26 6.80 13.26
CA CYS A 161 -8.86 5.48 13.18
C CYS A 161 -8.55 4.68 14.43
N GLU A 162 -9.56 4.06 14.99
CA GLU A 162 -9.46 3.07 16.08
C GLU A 162 -9.84 1.69 15.56
N CYS A 163 -9.42 0.62 16.25
CA CYS A 163 -9.84 -0.72 15.86
C CYS A 163 -11.37 -0.77 15.78
N LEU A 164 -11.86 -1.32 14.66
CA LEU A 164 -13.29 -1.34 14.35
C LEU A 164 -14.10 -2.03 15.45
N PRO A 165 -15.24 -1.46 15.88
CA PRO A 165 -16.04 -2.01 16.97
C PRO A 165 -16.55 -3.42 16.68
N THR A 166 -16.79 -3.75 15.41
CA THR A 166 -17.20 -5.09 14.97
C THR A 166 -16.06 -6.12 14.98
N CYS A 167 -14.83 -5.65 15.14
CA CYS A 167 -13.62 -6.48 15.18
C CYS A 167 -13.02 -6.57 16.59
N THR A 168 -13.65 -5.95 17.59
CA THR A 168 -13.17 -5.92 18.97
C THR A 168 -14.24 -6.42 19.93
N GLY A 169 -13.82 -6.90 21.10
CA GLY A 169 -14.72 -7.38 22.15
C GLY A 169 -13.96 -7.80 23.39
N PRO A 170 -14.67 -8.31 24.44
CA PRO A 170 -14.02 -8.74 25.67
C PRO A 170 -12.92 -9.80 25.48
N ASP A 171 -13.13 -10.72 24.54
CA ASP A 171 -12.19 -11.80 24.23
C ASP A 171 -11.19 -11.43 23.11
N ASN A 172 -11.38 -10.29 22.45
CA ASN A 172 -10.49 -9.78 21.41
C ASN A 172 -10.37 -8.24 21.54
N PRO A 173 -9.66 -7.73 22.55
CA PRO A 173 -9.50 -6.31 22.76
C PRO A 173 -8.71 -5.66 21.60
N PRO A 174 -8.77 -4.32 21.45
CA PRO A 174 -7.96 -3.62 20.46
C PRO A 174 -6.47 -3.94 20.62
N LYS A 175 -5.84 -4.40 19.55
CA LYS A 175 -4.41 -4.76 19.52
C LYS A 175 -3.53 -3.59 19.11
N TYR A 176 -4.12 -2.58 18.48
CA TYR A 176 -3.40 -1.45 17.89
C TYR A 176 -3.87 -0.13 18.49
N PRO A 177 -2.97 0.86 18.61
CA PRO A 177 -3.34 2.19 19.10
C PRO A 177 -4.27 2.90 18.12
N THR A 178 -5.09 3.78 18.65
CA THR A 178 -5.85 4.77 17.89
C THR A 178 -4.87 5.74 17.25
N GLN A 179 -4.89 5.85 15.92
CA GLN A 179 -3.95 6.68 15.17
C GLN A 179 -4.50 7.05 13.79
N SER A 180 -3.98 8.12 13.19
CA SER A 180 -4.25 8.45 11.79
C SER A 180 -3.43 7.57 10.84
N TYR A 181 -3.82 7.57 9.54
CA TYR A 181 -2.97 6.93 8.53
C TYR A 181 -1.62 7.67 8.40
N TYR A 182 -1.61 8.98 8.61
CA TYR A 182 -0.38 9.78 8.64
C TYR A 182 0.61 9.31 9.70
N ASP A 183 0.16 9.18 10.96
CA ASP A 183 1.01 8.75 12.06
C ASP A 183 1.56 7.34 11.85
N PHE A 184 0.70 6.43 11.37
CA PHE A 184 1.13 5.07 11.04
C PHE A 184 2.15 5.06 9.89
N TYR A 185 1.91 5.81 8.82
CA TYR A 185 2.79 5.85 7.66
C TYR A 185 4.13 6.50 8.00
N LEU A 186 4.13 7.56 8.80
CA LEU A 186 5.35 8.19 9.30
C LEU A 186 6.18 7.21 10.13
N TRP A 187 5.54 6.55 11.10
CA TRP A 187 6.18 5.51 11.90
C TRP A 187 6.78 4.41 11.02
N TYR A 188 6.04 3.93 10.02
CA TYR A 188 6.53 2.92 9.08
C TYR A 188 7.76 3.40 8.31
N MET A 189 7.73 4.61 7.77
CA MET A 189 8.84 5.19 7.01
C MET A 189 10.10 5.32 7.87
N GLN A 190 9.98 5.81 9.09
CA GLN A 190 11.10 5.95 10.03
C GLN A 190 11.72 4.61 10.42
N ASN A 191 10.91 3.56 10.56
CA ASN A 191 11.38 2.24 10.97
C ASN A 191 11.88 1.36 9.80
N THR A 192 11.45 1.65 8.59
CA THR A 192 11.80 0.87 7.40
C THR A 192 12.98 1.48 6.62
N TYR A 193 13.07 2.80 6.60
CA TYR A 193 14.07 3.52 5.81
C TYR A 193 14.97 4.37 6.72
N PRO A 194 16.25 4.00 6.93
CA PRO A 194 17.15 4.69 7.86
C PRO A 194 17.30 6.20 7.63
N HIS A 195 17.15 6.67 6.38
CA HIS A 195 17.28 8.09 6.03
C HIS A 195 16.06 8.94 6.46
N TYR A 196 14.96 8.31 6.90
CA TYR A 196 13.81 9.01 7.48
C TYR A 196 13.86 9.06 9.02
N GLY A 197 14.77 8.32 9.67
CA GLY A 197 14.89 8.27 11.14
C GLY A 197 15.47 9.52 11.80
N GLY A 198 15.96 10.52 11.03
CA GLY A 198 16.52 11.76 11.53
C GLY A 198 15.56 12.96 11.60
N PHE A 199 14.33 12.82 11.12
CA PHE A 199 13.39 13.96 11.00
C PHE A 199 12.93 14.55 12.34
N GLU A 200 12.88 13.77 13.42
CA GLU A 200 12.51 14.29 14.75
C GLU A 200 13.58 15.22 15.33
N GLU A 201 14.85 14.98 15.03
CA GLU A 201 15.93 15.86 15.47
C GLU A 201 15.92 17.20 14.71
N GLU A 202 15.60 17.21 13.41
CA GLU A 202 15.51 18.43 12.60
C GLU A 202 14.31 19.31 12.99
N LEU A 203 13.14 18.71 13.28
CA LEU A 203 11.95 19.45 13.74
C LEU A 203 12.16 20.01 15.16
N ALA A 204 12.81 19.26 16.04
CA ALA A 204 13.14 19.73 17.39
C ALA A 204 14.18 20.88 17.39
N ASP A 205 15.04 20.97 16.39
CA ASP A 205 15.99 22.07 16.21
C ASP A 205 15.36 23.29 15.52
N GLN A 206 14.38 23.12 14.64
CA GLN A 206 13.62 24.24 14.05
C GLN A 206 12.74 24.96 15.09
N ASP A 207 12.03 24.22 15.95
CA ASP A 207 11.23 24.80 17.04
C ASP A 207 12.07 25.60 18.04
N LYS A 208 13.37 25.27 18.20
CA LYS A 208 14.29 26.05 19.07
C LYS A 208 14.82 27.32 18.42
N SER A 209 14.85 27.39 17.09
CA SER A 209 15.32 28.56 16.35
C SER A 209 14.29 29.69 16.27
N ASP A 210 12.99 29.34 16.31
CA ASP A 210 11.89 30.32 16.23
C ASP A 210 11.54 30.97 17.57
N ILE A 211 12.14 30.51 18.67
CA ILE A 211 11.92 31.09 20.04
C ILE A 211 12.98 32.17 20.41
N THR A 212 13.96 32.43 19.54
CA THR A 212 15.07 33.35 19.83
C THR A 212 15.12 34.60 18.94
N HIS A 213 13.96 35.12 18.50
CA HIS A 213 13.88 36.44 17.89
C HIS A 213 12.67 37.23 18.37
#